data_9513f845f10f1e0741f2083c263e9b82
#
_entry.id   9513f845f10f1e0741f2083c263e9b82
#
_cell.length_a   1.000
_cell.length_b   1.000
_cell.length_c   1.000
_cell.angle_alpha   90.00
_cell.angle_beta   90.00
_cell.angle_gamma   90.00
#
_symmetry.space_group_name_H-M   'P 1'
#
loop_
_entity.id
_entity.type
_entity.pdbx_description
1 polymer ?
#
loop_
_entity_poly.entity_id
_entity_poly.type
_entity_poly.pdbx_seq_one_letter_code
_entity_poly.pdbx_strand_id
1 'polypeptide(L)'
;MRYQCVINPLTKLAVVFFVIMFPYEVVALDFNNKSLICSTKKFPIKGGFHFINKIELIKYNILYDVSIKSEYIHSSRHCYKVVENEIIISEYNLSNYCGSYVTSIDVGSLIYTIPIEKGFLTANCEFYDGNLENKLKSGLNISIN
;
A
#
# COMPACT_ATOMS: atom_id res chain seq x y z
N MET A 1 -9.46 -19.71 65.06
CA MET A 1 -9.30 -20.66 63.92
C MET A 1 -8.99 -19.85 62.66
N ARG A 2 -7.76 -19.98 62.14
CA ARG A 2 -7.35 -19.28 60.90
C ARG A 2 -7.41 -20.32 59.76
N TYR A 3 -8.30 -20.10 58.79
CA TYR A 3 -8.33 -20.90 57.59
C TYR A 3 -7.28 -20.37 56.61
N GLN A 4 -6.22 -21.13 56.41
CA GLN A 4 -5.28 -20.89 55.29
C GLN A 4 -5.89 -21.47 54.00
N CYS A 5 -6.22 -20.60 53.06
CA CYS A 5 -6.65 -20.99 51.76
C CYS A 5 -5.40 -21.45 50.94
N VAL A 6 -5.21 -22.75 50.80
CA VAL A 6 -4.14 -23.34 50.00
C VAL A 6 -4.55 -23.24 48.55
N ILE A 7 -4.02 -22.29 47.81
CA ILE A 7 -4.21 -22.16 46.40
C ILE A 7 -3.36 -23.21 45.69
N ASN A 8 -4.02 -24.17 45.10
CA ASN A 8 -3.39 -25.31 44.41
C ASN A 8 -2.58 -24.80 43.17
N PRO A 9 -1.27 -25.12 43.06
CA PRO A 9 -0.40 -24.63 41.99
C PRO A 9 -0.82 -25.09 40.57
N LEU A 10 -1.64 -26.11 40.47
CA LEU A 10 -2.17 -26.62 39.20
C LEU A 10 -3.12 -25.66 38.49
N THR A 11 -3.83 -24.79 39.23
CA THR A 11 -4.76 -23.80 38.63
C THR A 11 -4.03 -22.63 37.99
N LYS A 12 -2.78 -22.32 38.38
CA LYS A 12 -1.99 -21.25 37.76
C LYS A 12 -1.42 -21.67 36.38
N LEU A 13 -1.18 -22.97 36.14
CA LEU A 13 -0.66 -23.45 34.87
C LEU A 13 -1.72 -23.46 33.76
N ALA A 14 -2.98 -23.70 34.08
CA ALA A 14 -4.09 -23.74 33.12
C ALA A 14 -4.40 -22.37 32.51
N VAL A 15 -4.24 -21.28 33.27
CA VAL A 15 -4.53 -19.92 32.80
C VAL A 15 -3.44 -19.42 31.84
N VAL A 16 -2.18 -19.81 32.03
CA VAL A 16 -1.07 -19.40 31.17
C VAL A 16 -1.13 -20.12 29.81
N PHE A 17 -1.61 -21.38 29.79
CA PHE A 17 -1.72 -22.15 28.54
C PHE A 17 -2.86 -21.68 27.65
N PHE A 18 -3.91 -21.07 28.18
CA PHE A 18 -5.06 -20.60 27.40
C PHE A 18 -4.78 -19.30 26.62
N VAL A 19 -3.80 -18.51 27.04
CA VAL A 19 -3.42 -17.25 26.37
C VAL A 19 -2.54 -17.50 25.12
N ILE A 20 -1.91 -18.68 25.01
CA ILE A 20 -0.98 -19.02 23.91
C ILE A 20 -1.70 -19.64 22.69
N MET A 21 -2.97 -20.03 22.86
CA MET A 21 -3.70 -20.80 21.84
C MET A 21 -4.70 -19.98 21.01
N PHE A 22 -4.71 -18.66 21.13
CA PHE A 22 -5.43 -17.87 20.13
C PHE A 22 -4.50 -17.67 18.93
N PRO A 23 -4.75 -18.34 17.79
CA PRO A 23 -4.07 -17.97 16.56
C PRO A 23 -4.45 -16.50 16.31
N TYR A 24 -3.48 -15.62 16.31
CA TYR A 24 -3.67 -14.32 15.69
C TYR A 24 -3.97 -14.64 14.21
N GLU A 25 -5.24 -14.61 13.85
CA GLU A 25 -5.60 -14.56 12.43
C GLU A 25 -5.02 -13.25 11.92
N VAL A 26 -3.86 -13.35 11.28
CA VAL A 26 -3.35 -12.29 10.42
C VAL A 26 -4.35 -12.20 9.28
N VAL A 27 -5.32 -11.29 9.41
CA VAL A 27 -6.23 -10.96 8.33
C VAL A 27 -5.35 -10.42 7.22
N ALA A 28 -5.02 -11.27 6.27
CA ALA A 28 -4.30 -10.85 5.06
C ALA A 28 -5.17 -9.81 4.36
N LEU A 29 -4.73 -8.57 4.37
CA LEU A 29 -5.45 -7.49 3.69
C LEU A 29 -5.51 -7.84 2.20
N ASP A 30 -6.72 -8.06 1.69
CA ASP A 30 -6.94 -8.33 0.27
C ASP A 30 -7.09 -7.01 -0.49
N PHE A 31 -6.10 -6.70 -1.30
CA PHE A 31 -6.08 -5.53 -2.16
C PHE A 31 -6.74 -5.75 -3.53
N ASN A 32 -7.17 -6.97 -3.84
CA ASN A 32 -7.77 -7.30 -5.13
C ASN A 32 -8.93 -6.33 -5.48
N ASN A 33 -8.89 -5.75 -6.67
CA ASN A 33 -9.82 -4.73 -7.16
C ASN A 33 -9.91 -3.46 -6.29
N LYS A 34 -8.94 -3.20 -5.42
CA LYS A 34 -8.86 -1.95 -4.66
C LYS A 34 -8.08 -0.90 -5.43
N SER A 35 -8.37 0.35 -5.15
CA SER A 35 -7.59 1.48 -5.66
C SER A 35 -7.10 2.36 -4.51
N LEU A 36 -5.91 2.92 -4.70
CA LEU A 36 -5.34 3.94 -3.82
C LEU A 36 -5.07 5.19 -4.63
N ILE A 37 -5.50 6.35 -4.15
CA ILE A 37 -5.09 7.65 -4.66
C ILE A 37 -4.05 8.24 -3.73
N CYS A 38 -2.94 8.74 -4.28
CA CYS A 38 -1.80 9.23 -3.53
C CYS A 38 -1.51 10.69 -3.85
N SER A 39 -1.15 11.46 -2.82
CA SER A 39 -0.79 12.87 -2.96
C SER A 39 0.37 13.24 -2.06
N THR A 40 1.15 14.24 -2.44
CA THR A 40 2.21 14.82 -1.62
C THR A 40 1.81 16.23 -1.16
N LYS A 41 2.31 16.63 0.02
CA LYS A 41 2.06 17.99 0.54
C LYS A 41 2.85 19.08 -0.20
N LYS A 42 4.02 18.74 -0.75
CA LYS A 42 4.95 19.71 -1.38
C LYS A 42 4.68 19.93 -2.85
N PHE A 43 4.17 18.92 -3.53
CA PHE A 43 3.89 18.96 -4.95
C PHE A 43 2.47 18.46 -5.15
N PRO A 44 1.67 19.06 -6.04
CA PRO A 44 0.36 18.56 -6.38
C PRO A 44 0.46 17.28 -7.23
N ILE A 45 1.48 16.45 -6.93
CA ILE A 45 1.66 15.15 -7.58
C ILE A 45 0.50 14.30 -7.11
N LYS A 46 -0.40 14.07 -8.02
CA LYS A 46 -1.47 13.11 -7.87
C LYS A 46 -1.10 11.89 -8.68
N GLY A 47 -1.31 10.77 -8.11
CA GLY A 47 -1.11 9.49 -8.78
C GLY A 47 -1.89 8.43 -8.03
N GLY A 48 -1.68 7.17 -8.34
CA GLY A 48 -2.34 6.12 -7.59
C GLY A 48 -2.06 4.74 -8.12
N PHE A 49 -2.69 3.77 -7.49
CA PHE A 49 -2.53 2.35 -7.75
C PHE A 49 -3.88 1.69 -7.88
N HIS A 50 -4.07 0.89 -8.90
CA HIS A 50 -5.22 0.00 -9.03
C HIS A 50 -4.72 -1.44 -8.99
N PHE A 51 -5.10 -2.18 -7.96
CA PHE A 51 -4.71 -3.57 -7.76
C PHE A 51 -5.65 -4.47 -8.57
N ILE A 52 -5.15 -5.05 -9.67
CA ILE A 52 -5.93 -5.86 -10.60
C ILE A 52 -6.28 -7.22 -9.98
N ASN A 53 -5.27 -7.83 -9.34
CA ASN A 53 -5.36 -9.15 -8.72
C ASN A 53 -4.34 -9.25 -7.57
N LYS A 54 -4.05 -10.45 -7.07
CA LYS A 54 -3.16 -10.68 -5.92
C LYS A 54 -1.67 -10.40 -6.16
N ILE A 55 -1.27 -10.19 -7.41
CA ILE A 55 0.16 -10.04 -7.79
C ILE A 55 0.42 -8.87 -8.75
N GLU A 56 -0.63 -8.27 -9.32
CA GLU A 56 -0.51 -7.24 -10.33
C GLU A 56 -1.28 -5.97 -9.96
N LEU A 57 -0.69 -4.85 -10.28
CA LEU A 57 -1.32 -3.53 -10.18
C LEU A 57 -0.98 -2.65 -11.38
N ILE A 58 -1.82 -1.63 -11.61
CA ILE A 58 -1.51 -0.52 -12.50
C ILE A 58 -1.16 0.68 -11.63
N LYS A 59 0.01 1.26 -11.88
CA LYS A 59 0.43 2.53 -11.31
C LYS A 59 0.10 3.65 -12.27
N TYR A 60 -0.56 4.68 -11.79
CA TYR A 60 -0.89 5.90 -12.51
C TYR A 60 -0.06 7.05 -11.98
N ASN A 61 0.59 7.79 -12.88
CA ASN A 61 1.31 9.01 -12.55
C ASN A 61 0.78 10.16 -13.41
N ILE A 62 0.58 11.33 -12.82
CA ILE A 62 0.34 12.55 -13.58
C ILE A 62 1.69 13.16 -13.88
N LEU A 63 2.00 13.29 -15.16
CA LEU A 63 3.24 13.87 -15.67
C LEU A 63 2.91 15.18 -16.38
N TYR A 64 3.85 16.12 -16.36
CA TYR A 64 3.75 17.39 -17.08
C TYR A 64 4.63 17.35 -18.31
N ASP A 65 4.05 17.57 -19.47
CA ASP A 65 4.80 17.72 -20.72
C ASP A 65 5.08 19.21 -20.97
N VAL A 66 6.36 19.55 -20.91
CA VAL A 66 6.81 20.94 -21.07
C VAL A 66 6.57 21.45 -22.51
N SER A 67 6.62 20.57 -23.52
CA SER A 67 6.49 20.97 -24.93
C SER A 67 5.08 21.41 -25.28
N ILE A 68 4.08 20.75 -24.73
CA ILE A 68 2.66 21.07 -24.94
C ILE A 68 2.03 21.81 -23.76
N LYS A 69 2.84 22.07 -22.71
CA LYS A 69 2.40 22.74 -21.46
C LYS A 69 1.14 22.13 -20.85
N SER A 70 1.04 20.82 -20.86
CA SER A 70 -0.13 20.10 -20.42
C SER A 70 0.24 18.91 -19.53
N GLU A 71 -0.65 18.59 -18.59
CA GLU A 71 -0.55 17.38 -17.79
C GLU A 71 -1.18 16.20 -18.54
N TYR A 72 -0.60 15.02 -18.37
CA TYR A 72 -1.14 13.78 -18.89
C TYR A 72 -0.95 12.63 -17.91
N ILE A 73 -1.77 11.59 -18.06
CA ILE A 73 -1.64 10.39 -17.25
C ILE A 73 -0.75 9.38 -17.95
N HIS A 74 0.29 8.97 -17.26
CA HIS A 74 1.10 7.81 -17.63
C HIS A 74 0.70 6.64 -16.75
N SER A 75 0.36 5.51 -17.36
CA SER A 75 0.06 4.27 -16.65
C SER A 75 1.08 3.20 -16.96
N SER A 76 1.47 2.44 -15.96
CA SER A 76 2.41 1.32 -16.09
C SER A 76 1.95 0.15 -15.22
N ARG A 77 2.15 -1.07 -15.74
CA ARG A 77 1.83 -2.30 -15.03
C ARG A 77 3.02 -2.74 -14.18
N HIS A 78 2.75 -3.15 -12.96
CA HIS A 78 3.74 -3.58 -11.98
C HIS A 78 3.29 -4.86 -11.29
N CYS A 79 4.28 -5.61 -10.79
CA CYS A 79 4.03 -6.66 -9.80
C CYS A 79 3.95 -6.07 -8.41
N TYR A 80 3.23 -6.74 -7.52
CA TYR A 80 3.33 -6.47 -6.08
C TYR A 80 3.22 -7.73 -5.25
N LYS A 81 3.68 -7.63 -4.02
CA LYS A 81 3.45 -8.61 -2.96
C LYS A 81 3.24 -7.88 -1.64
N VAL A 82 2.50 -8.51 -0.75
CA VAL A 82 2.36 -8.02 0.63
C VAL A 82 3.29 -8.85 1.50
N VAL A 83 4.18 -8.17 2.23
CA VAL A 83 5.12 -8.78 3.16
C VAL A 83 4.98 -8.05 4.49
N GLU A 84 4.54 -8.77 5.52
CA GLU A 84 4.23 -8.17 6.83
C GLU A 84 3.24 -7.01 6.70
N ASN A 85 3.69 -5.78 6.92
CA ASN A 85 2.88 -4.57 6.85
C ASN A 85 3.23 -3.68 5.64
N GLU A 86 3.88 -4.23 4.62
CA GLU A 86 4.28 -3.49 3.43
C GLU A 86 3.75 -4.10 2.14
N ILE A 87 3.22 -3.27 1.26
CA ILE A 87 2.99 -3.60 -0.14
C ILE A 87 4.28 -3.26 -0.89
N ILE A 88 5.01 -4.27 -1.31
CA ILE A 88 6.25 -4.13 -2.06
C ILE A 88 5.93 -4.16 -3.55
N ILE A 89 6.32 -3.11 -4.27
CA ILE A 89 6.05 -2.93 -5.69
C ILE A 89 7.33 -3.10 -6.49
N SER A 90 7.27 -3.91 -7.53
CA SER A 90 8.38 -4.25 -8.42
C SER A 90 8.03 -3.96 -9.88
N GLU A 91 9.00 -3.59 -10.69
CA GLU A 91 8.81 -3.48 -12.14
C GLU A 91 8.82 -4.85 -12.79
N TYR A 92 8.12 -4.98 -13.92
CA TYR A 92 8.30 -6.13 -14.79
C TYR A 92 9.65 -6.04 -15.50
N ASN A 93 10.36 -7.15 -15.54
CA ASN A 93 11.54 -7.26 -16.40
C ASN A 93 11.13 -7.59 -17.86
N LEU A 94 12.11 -7.58 -18.77
CA LEU A 94 11.91 -7.87 -20.20
C LEU A 94 11.28 -9.25 -20.49
N SER A 95 11.31 -10.17 -19.53
CA SER A 95 10.73 -11.50 -19.64
C SER A 95 9.36 -11.63 -18.95
N ASN A 96 8.72 -10.52 -18.61
CA ASN A 96 7.45 -10.46 -17.87
C ASN A 96 7.48 -11.15 -16.48
N TYR A 97 8.66 -11.24 -15.87
CA TYR A 97 8.80 -11.64 -14.46
C TYR A 97 8.88 -10.41 -13.57
N CYS A 98 8.40 -10.56 -12.33
CA CYS A 98 8.57 -9.54 -11.30
C CYS A 98 10.06 -9.32 -11.04
N GLY A 99 10.55 -8.15 -11.37
CA GLY A 99 11.95 -7.76 -11.22
C GLY A 99 12.32 -7.37 -9.78
N SER A 100 13.36 -6.58 -9.67
CA SER A 100 13.82 -6.06 -8.38
C SER A 100 12.77 -5.15 -7.74
N TYR A 101 12.79 -5.10 -6.42
CA TYR A 101 12.02 -4.17 -5.63
C TYR A 101 12.36 -2.72 -5.99
N VAL A 102 11.34 -1.88 -6.15
CA VAL A 102 11.49 -0.47 -6.53
C VAL A 102 10.95 0.46 -5.45
N THR A 103 9.81 0.14 -4.84
CA THR A 103 9.13 1.04 -3.89
C THR A 103 8.15 0.28 -2.99
N SER A 104 7.66 0.91 -1.92
CA SER A 104 6.70 0.32 -1.00
C SER A 104 5.60 1.25 -0.55
N ILE A 105 4.50 0.64 -0.07
CA ILE A 105 3.43 1.32 0.65
C ILE A 105 3.28 0.63 2.00
N ASP A 106 3.40 1.37 3.09
CA ASP A 106 3.05 0.88 4.42
C ASP A 106 1.54 0.69 4.53
N VAL A 107 1.11 -0.50 4.88
CA VAL A 107 -0.32 -0.89 4.91
C VAL A 107 -1.09 -0.18 6.02
N GLY A 108 -0.44 0.08 7.16
CA GLY A 108 -1.08 0.69 8.32
C GLY A 108 -1.31 2.18 8.17
N SER A 109 -0.31 2.90 7.64
CA SER A 109 -0.34 4.35 7.47
C SER A 109 -0.75 4.79 6.05
N LEU A 110 -0.75 3.89 5.08
CA LEU A 110 -0.92 4.14 3.64
C LEU A 110 0.08 5.17 3.11
N ILE A 111 1.30 5.15 3.64
CA ILE A 111 2.39 6.01 3.16
C ILE A 111 3.13 5.28 2.04
N TYR A 112 3.12 5.89 0.87
CA TYR A 112 3.89 5.47 -0.29
C TYR A 112 5.29 6.08 -0.24
N THR A 113 6.33 5.25 -0.30
CA THR A 113 7.74 5.66 -0.23
C THR A 113 8.41 5.45 -1.57
N ILE A 114 8.97 6.51 -2.13
CA ILE A 114 9.68 6.53 -3.41
C ILE A 114 11.16 6.81 -3.13
N PRO A 115 12.08 5.90 -3.46
CA PRO A 115 13.51 6.19 -3.36
C PRO A 115 13.91 7.25 -4.41
N ILE A 116 14.72 8.20 -4.00
CA ILE A 116 15.35 9.22 -4.85
C ILE A 116 16.85 9.23 -4.59
N GLU A 117 17.64 9.88 -5.43
CA GLU A 117 19.12 9.88 -5.32
C GLU A 117 19.64 10.26 -3.93
N LYS A 118 18.95 11.14 -3.20
CA LYS A 118 19.37 11.61 -1.87
C LYS A 118 18.24 11.46 -0.85
N GLY A 119 17.76 10.23 -0.62
CA GLY A 119 16.76 9.94 0.40
C GLY A 119 15.46 9.36 -0.14
N PHE A 120 14.32 9.78 0.42
CA PHE A 120 13.00 9.27 0.07
C PHE A 120 12.02 10.43 -0.09
N LEU A 121 11.15 10.29 -1.09
CA LEU A 121 9.94 11.09 -1.21
C LEU A 121 8.78 10.25 -0.68
N THR A 122 7.89 10.85 0.10
CA THR A 122 6.70 10.18 0.62
C THR A 122 5.43 10.83 0.11
N ALA A 123 4.43 10.02 -0.18
CA ALA A 123 3.08 10.45 -0.50
C ALA A 123 2.08 9.77 0.44
N ASN A 124 1.06 10.49 0.87
CA ASN A 124 -0.06 9.89 1.59
C ASN A 124 -1.05 9.34 0.59
N CYS A 125 -1.47 8.09 0.80
CA CYS A 125 -2.48 7.43 -0.01
C CYS A 125 -3.76 7.23 0.80
N GLU A 126 -4.86 7.13 0.10
CA GLU A 126 -6.17 6.78 0.66
C GLU A 126 -6.89 5.82 -0.28
N PHE A 127 -7.77 4.99 0.28
CA PHE A 127 -8.60 4.11 -0.54
C PHE A 127 -9.57 4.95 -1.37
N TYR A 128 -9.73 4.54 -2.63
CA TYR A 128 -10.65 5.17 -3.56
C TYR A 128 -11.58 4.13 -4.18
N ASP A 129 -12.87 4.35 -4.02
CA ASP A 129 -13.91 3.53 -4.64
C ASP A 129 -14.35 4.18 -5.96
N GLY A 130 -14.13 3.49 -7.07
CA GLY A 130 -14.49 3.96 -8.40
C GLY A 130 -13.36 3.83 -9.42
N ASN A 131 -13.56 4.42 -10.59
CA ASN A 131 -12.55 4.40 -11.65
C ASN A 131 -11.46 5.43 -11.36
N LEU A 132 -10.28 4.96 -10.94
CA LEU A 132 -9.16 5.80 -10.55
C LEU A 132 -8.64 6.64 -11.73
N GLU A 133 -8.56 6.08 -12.93
CA GLU A 133 -8.09 6.80 -14.11
C GLU A 133 -9.00 8.00 -14.44
N ASN A 134 -10.31 7.81 -14.40
CA ASN A 134 -11.27 8.90 -14.62
C ASN A 134 -11.17 9.98 -13.53
N LYS A 135 -10.94 9.56 -12.27
CA LYS A 135 -10.73 10.49 -11.17
C LYS A 135 -9.49 11.35 -11.39
N LEU A 136 -8.39 10.75 -11.81
CA LEU A 136 -7.15 11.47 -12.09
C LEU A 136 -7.30 12.39 -13.31
N LYS A 137 -7.97 11.94 -14.39
CA LYS A 137 -8.27 12.75 -15.58
C LYS A 137 -9.07 14.03 -15.24
N SER A 138 -10.04 13.92 -14.34
CA SER A 138 -10.85 15.07 -13.93
C SER A 138 -10.08 16.14 -13.14
N GLY A 139 -8.89 15.82 -12.68
CA GLY A 139 -8.00 16.74 -11.94
C GLY A 139 -6.85 17.29 -12.75
N LEU A 140 -6.75 16.96 -14.05
CA LEU A 140 -5.69 17.48 -14.92
C LEU A 140 -5.89 18.94 -15.26
N ASN A 141 -4.80 19.71 -15.21
CA ASN A 141 -4.74 21.06 -15.77
C ASN A 141 -4.44 20.93 -17.27
N ILE A 142 -5.50 20.87 -18.08
CA ILE A 142 -5.37 20.86 -19.53
C ILE A 142 -5.35 22.32 -19.97
N SER A 143 -4.23 22.77 -20.53
CA SER A 143 -4.15 24.08 -21.19
C SER A 143 -5.00 24.02 -22.44
N ILE A 144 -6.22 24.58 -22.39
CA ILE A 144 -7.04 24.77 -23.59
C ILE A 144 -6.44 25.97 -24.34
N ASN A 145 -5.70 25.69 -25.42
CA ASN A 145 -5.28 26.70 -26.38
C ASN A 145 -6.42 27.00 -27.33
#